data_add5514f467cce6284070e80825696f1
#
_entry.id   add5514f467cce6284070e80825696f1
#
_cell.length_a   1.000
_cell.length_b   1.000
_cell.length_c   1.000
_cell.angle_alpha   90.00
_cell.angle_beta   90.00
_cell.angle_gamma   90.00
#
_symmetry.space_group_name_H-M   'P 1'
#
loop_
_entity.id
_entity.type
_entity.pdbx_description
1 polymer ?
#
loop_
_entity_poly.entity_id
_entity_poly.type
_entity_poly.pdbx_seq_one_letter_code
_entity_poly.pdbx_strand_id
1 'polypeptide(L)'
;MDFCFSYTSILAGDETYVRVKAAGSTFYRAIDSVAATIDFFPSVFRSADAAKALLAKALADPSHPQPRVINTDKAKCYPAALHESKEEGVLRRRCRHRPVQYLNNILEQDHRSIKKRIRAKQHFRQFGCARRTIQGYEVIHRIRKGQVRWVKKGDVLAQNQFINRVFGLAA
;
A
#
# COMPACT_ATOMS: atom_id res chain seq x y z
N MET A 1 -7.76 26.23 7.33
CA MET A 1 -6.55 25.55 7.89
C MET A 1 -6.23 24.43 6.94
N ASP A 2 -5.41 24.77 5.96
CA ASP A 2 -4.93 23.82 4.94
C ASP A 2 -3.88 22.93 5.57
N PHE A 3 -4.21 21.65 5.75
CA PHE A 3 -3.20 20.66 6.08
C PHE A 3 -2.31 20.49 4.86
N CYS A 4 -1.24 21.25 4.80
CA CYS A 4 -0.17 21.08 3.86
C CYS A 4 0.56 19.76 4.20
N PHE A 5 0.09 18.65 3.64
CA PHE A 5 0.82 17.38 3.70
C PHE A 5 2.05 17.52 2.80
N SER A 6 3.18 17.80 3.41
CA SER A 6 4.47 17.81 2.73
C SER A 6 4.91 16.35 2.46
N TYR A 7 4.31 15.71 1.47
CA TYR A 7 4.72 14.37 1.02
C TYR A 7 6.04 14.48 0.26
N THR A 8 7.14 14.26 0.94
CA THR A 8 8.46 14.31 0.32
C THR A 8 8.93 12.99 -0.28
N SER A 9 8.30 11.87 0.07
CA SER A 9 8.69 10.55 -0.45
C SER A 9 7.56 9.54 -0.40
N ILE A 10 7.44 8.71 -1.44
CA ILE A 10 6.65 7.48 -1.41
C ILE A 10 7.61 6.36 -1.07
N LEU A 11 7.29 5.60 -0.02
CA LEU A 11 7.94 4.32 0.26
C LEU A 11 7.20 3.25 -0.53
N ALA A 12 7.65 2.96 -1.74
CA ALA A 12 7.10 1.87 -2.53
C ALA A 12 7.54 0.53 -1.93
N GLY A 13 6.57 -0.26 -1.60
CA GLY A 13 6.60 -1.21 -0.61
C GLY A 13 7.39 -2.48 -0.66
N ASP A 14 7.41 -3.02 0.51
CA ASP A 14 7.68 -4.42 0.79
C ASP A 14 6.59 -5.29 0.14
N GLU A 15 7.03 -6.30 -0.57
CA GLU A 15 6.17 -7.26 -1.20
C GLU A 15 5.69 -8.28 -0.16
N THR A 16 4.39 -8.44 -0.04
CA THR A 16 3.82 -9.49 0.79
C THR A 16 3.46 -10.69 -0.08
N TYR A 17 4.16 -11.79 0.13
CA TYR A 17 3.84 -13.06 -0.51
C TYR A 17 2.62 -13.69 0.15
N VAL A 18 1.63 -14.07 -0.67
CA VAL A 18 0.39 -14.71 -0.22
C VAL A 18 0.21 -16.02 -0.96
N ARG A 19 0.04 -17.10 -0.21
CA ARG A 19 -0.19 -18.42 -0.81
C ARG A 19 -1.65 -18.53 -1.26
N VAL A 20 -1.85 -18.75 -2.58
CA VAL A 20 -3.15 -18.97 -3.21
C VAL A 20 -3.10 -20.30 -3.95
N LYS A 21 -3.82 -21.32 -3.49
CA LYS A 21 -3.70 -22.72 -3.96
C LYS A 21 -2.23 -23.18 -3.91
N ALA A 22 -1.74 -23.74 -5.02
CA ALA A 22 -0.35 -24.15 -5.19
C ALA A 22 0.57 -23.03 -5.72
N ALA A 23 0.01 -21.87 -6.09
CA ALA A 23 0.74 -20.73 -6.63
C ALA A 23 0.83 -19.60 -5.59
N GLY A 24 1.90 -18.81 -5.67
CA GLY A 24 2.03 -17.59 -4.87
C GLY A 24 1.46 -16.38 -5.57
N SER A 25 1.02 -15.42 -4.78
CA SER A 25 0.63 -14.10 -5.26
C SER A 25 1.39 -13.05 -4.48
N THR A 26 1.71 -11.93 -5.12
CA THR A 26 2.45 -10.82 -4.52
C THR A 26 1.51 -9.64 -4.31
N PHE A 27 1.54 -9.06 -3.12
CA PHE A 27 0.84 -7.82 -2.82
C PHE A 27 1.85 -6.70 -2.68
N TYR A 28 1.79 -5.78 -3.63
CA TYR A 28 2.56 -4.55 -3.62
C TYR A 28 1.82 -3.48 -2.83
N ARG A 29 2.54 -2.66 -2.10
CA ARG A 29 1.97 -1.61 -1.28
C ARG A 29 2.81 -0.34 -1.32
N ALA A 30 2.17 0.81 -1.37
CA ALA A 30 2.79 2.11 -1.28
C ALA A 30 2.34 2.84 0.00
N ILE A 31 3.29 3.40 0.73
CA ILE A 31 3.05 4.28 1.87
C ILE A 31 3.84 5.57 1.69
N ASP A 32 3.42 6.62 2.37
CA ASP A 32 4.17 7.89 2.44
C ASP A 32 5.21 7.91 3.56
N SER A 33 5.87 9.05 3.73
CA SER A 33 6.91 9.27 4.75
C SER A 33 6.40 9.23 6.19
N VAL A 34 5.10 9.40 6.41
CA VAL A 34 4.45 9.32 7.74
C VAL A 34 3.73 8.00 7.95
N ALA A 35 4.03 7.00 7.13
CA ALA A 35 3.43 5.67 7.13
C ALA A 35 1.94 5.63 6.79
N ALA A 36 1.37 6.68 6.18
CA ALA A 36 0.02 6.61 5.67
C ALA A 36 -0.02 5.72 4.42
N THR A 37 -1.02 4.85 4.32
CA THR A 37 -1.19 3.99 3.16
C THR A 37 -1.70 4.80 1.98
N ILE A 38 -0.91 4.87 0.91
CA ILE A 38 -1.29 5.51 -0.35
C ILE A 38 -2.17 4.55 -1.14
N ASP A 39 -1.61 3.42 -1.53
CA ASP A 39 -2.37 2.40 -2.24
C ASP A 39 -1.71 1.01 -2.12
N PHE A 40 -2.40 0.00 -2.65
CA PHE A 40 -1.89 -1.36 -2.76
C PHE A 40 -2.36 -2.01 -4.07
N PHE A 41 -1.57 -2.94 -4.58
CA PHE A 41 -1.84 -3.65 -5.82
C PHE A 41 -1.57 -5.15 -5.66
N PRO A 42 -2.60 -6.00 -5.78
CA PRO A 42 -2.43 -7.45 -5.80
C PRO A 42 -2.07 -7.93 -7.20
N SER A 43 -1.05 -8.77 -7.31
CA SER A 43 -0.66 -9.40 -8.56
C SER A 43 -0.41 -10.90 -8.40
N VAL A 44 -0.74 -11.67 -9.41
CA VAL A 44 -0.40 -13.10 -9.46
C VAL A 44 1.11 -13.27 -9.70
N PHE A 45 1.73 -12.32 -10.41
CA PHE A 45 3.14 -12.38 -10.75
C PHE A 45 3.94 -11.28 -10.06
N ARG A 46 5.18 -11.61 -9.71
CA ARG A 46 6.18 -10.65 -9.27
C ARG A 46 6.91 -10.10 -10.50
N SER A 47 6.43 -8.99 -11.04
CA SER A 47 6.94 -8.41 -12.28
C SER A 47 7.10 -6.89 -12.20
N ALA A 48 7.84 -6.32 -13.16
CA ALA A 48 7.95 -4.88 -13.32
C ALA A 48 6.60 -4.24 -13.65
N ASP A 49 5.77 -4.91 -14.46
CA ASP A 49 4.42 -4.44 -14.81
C ASP A 49 3.52 -4.28 -13.59
N ALA A 50 3.61 -5.24 -12.63
CA ALA A 50 2.84 -5.17 -11.40
C ALA A 50 3.30 -4.00 -10.50
N ALA A 51 4.60 -3.77 -10.40
CA ALA A 51 5.16 -2.62 -9.69
C ALA A 51 4.77 -1.30 -10.36
N LYS A 52 4.81 -1.24 -11.69
CA LYS A 52 4.35 -0.10 -12.49
C LYS A 52 2.85 0.18 -12.30
N ALA A 53 2.01 -0.87 -12.31
CA ALA A 53 0.58 -0.74 -12.06
C ALA A 53 0.29 -0.19 -10.65
N LEU A 54 1.07 -0.58 -9.62
CA LEU A 54 1.00 0.04 -8.30
C LEU A 54 1.33 1.54 -8.36
N LEU A 55 2.42 1.93 -9.05
CA LEU A 55 2.82 3.33 -9.15
C LEU A 55 1.78 4.16 -9.89
N ALA A 56 1.28 3.67 -11.02
CA ALA A 56 0.22 4.33 -11.77
C ALA A 56 -1.03 4.54 -10.92
N LYS A 57 -1.45 3.51 -10.20
CA LYS A 57 -2.60 3.57 -9.29
C LYS A 57 -2.38 4.54 -8.13
N ALA A 58 -1.20 4.48 -7.48
CA ALA A 58 -0.87 5.35 -6.35
C ALA A 58 -0.77 6.84 -6.72
N LEU A 59 -0.42 7.14 -7.97
CA LEU A 59 -0.27 8.49 -8.50
C LEU A 59 -1.48 8.99 -9.31
N ALA A 60 -2.49 8.15 -9.52
CA ALA A 60 -3.71 8.52 -10.23
C ALA A 60 -4.59 9.50 -9.44
N ASP A 61 -4.50 9.48 -8.11
CA ASP A 61 -5.24 10.41 -7.25
C ASP A 61 -4.55 11.78 -7.25
N PRO A 62 -5.22 12.86 -7.72
CA PRO A 62 -4.64 14.21 -7.74
C PRO A 62 -4.26 14.74 -6.35
N SER A 63 -4.84 14.19 -5.28
CA SER A 63 -4.50 14.55 -3.90
C SER A 63 -3.12 14.04 -3.48
N HIS A 64 -2.55 13.08 -4.24
CA HIS A 64 -1.23 12.54 -3.99
C HIS A 64 -0.18 13.32 -4.79
N PRO A 65 0.67 14.13 -4.15
CA PRO A 65 1.71 14.87 -4.84
C PRO A 65 2.76 13.91 -5.42
N GLN A 66 3.32 14.31 -6.55
CA GLN A 66 4.39 13.56 -7.19
C GLN A 66 5.61 13.40 -6.26
N PRO A 67 6.10 12.19 -6.03
CA PRO A 67 7.19 11.94 -5.11
C PRO A 67 8.51 12.48 -5.62
N ARG A 68 9.33 13.01 -4.72
CA ARG A 68 10.72 13.39 -5.02
C ARG A 68 11.67 12.20 -4.95
N VAL A 69 11.36 11.25 -4.07
CA VAL A 69 12.16 10.05 -3.83
C VAL A 69 11.24 8.85 -3.63
N ILE A 70 11.55 7.74 -4.27
CA ILE A 70 10.91 6.45 -4.04
C ILE A 70 11.94 5.50 -3.43
N ASN A 71 11.65 5.01 -2.22
CA ASN A 71 12.44 4.00 -1.57
C ASN A 71 11.81 2.63 -1.83
N THR A 72 12.61 1.65 -2.23
CA THR A 72 12.17 0.28 -2.41
C THR A 72 13.13 -0.67 -1.72
N ASP A 73 12.73 -1.92 -1.55
CA ASP A 73 13.68 -2.99 -1.35
C ASP A 73 14.57 -3.15 -2.60
N LYS A 74 15.55 -4.03 -2.53
CA LYS A 74 16.46 -4.30 -3.66
C LYS A 74 15.85 -5.20 -4.74
N ALA A 75 14.52 -5.36 -4.80
CA ALA A 75 13.88 -6.21 -5.79
C ALA A 75 14.11 -5.70 -7.22
N LYS A 76 14.49 -6.61 -8.10
CA LYS A 76 14.87 -6.31 -9.51
C LYS A 76 13.73 -5.74 -10.35
N CYS A 77 12.49 -5.89 -9.94
CA CYS A 77 11.31 -5.38 -10.67
C CYS A 77 11.18 -3.85 -10.61
N TYR A 78 11.63 -3.19 -9.52
CA TYR A 78 11.44 -1.76 -9.34
C TYR A 78 12.25 -0.86 -10.29
N PRO A 79 13.55 -1.09 -10.55
CA PRO A 79 14.30 -0.24 -11.48
C PRO A 79 13.65 -0.11 -12.85
N ALA A 80 13.22 -1.24 -13.45
CA ALA A 80 12.53 -1.26 -14.74
C ALA A 80 11.18 -0.54 -14.67
N ALA A 81 10.34 -0.86 -13.66
CA ALA A 81 9.04 -0.22 -13.46
C ALA A 81 9.15 1.31 -13.31
N LEU A 82 10.15 1.80 -12.57
CA LEU A 82 10.38 3.23 -12.37
C LEU A 82 10.88 3.92 -13.63
N HIS A 83 11.75 3.25 -14.41
CA HIS A 83 12.22 3.76 -15.69
C HIS A 83 11.05 3.94 -16.66
N GLU A 84 10.26 2.91 -16.89
CA GLU A 84 9.09 2.95 -17.76
C GLU A 84 8.05 3.97 -17.30
N SER A 85 7.77 4.06 -15.98
CA SER A 85 6.85 5.07 -15.43
C SER A 85 7.30 6.51 -15.67
N LYS A 86 8.62 6.75 -15.76
CA LYS A 86 9.16 8.07 -16.11
C LYS A 86 9.04 8.38 -17.60
N GLU A 87 9.27 7.38 -18.46
CA GLU A 87 9.13 7.53 -19.91
C GLU A 87 7.67 7.77 -20.31
N GLU A 88 6.73 7.11 -19.65
CA GLU A 88 5.30 7.31 -19.84
C GLU A 88 4.73 8.58 -19.19
N GLY A 89 5.56 9.33 -18.45
CA GLY A 89 5.12 10.56 -17.78
C GLY A 89 4.27 10.34 -16.52
N VAL A 90 4.04 9.11 -16.10
CA VAL A 90 3.34 8.78 -14.83
C VAL A 90 4.14 9.26 -13.63
N LEU A 91 5.47 9.18 -13.71
CA LEU A 91 6.40 9.62 -12.68
C LEU A 91 7.30 10.73 -13.23
N ARG A 92 7.53 11.78 -12.42
CA ARG A 92 8.44 12.86 -12.82
C ARG A 92 9.84 12.34 -13.07
N ARG A 93 10.51 12.77 -14.15
CA ARG A 93 11.89 12.38 -14.51
C ARG A 93 12.89 12.66 -13.38
N ARG A 94 12.71 13.75 -12.60
CA ARG A 94 13.55 14.13 -11.46
C ARG A 94 13.37 13.27 -10.21
N CYS A 95 12.38 12.36 -10.17
CA CYS A 95 12.17 11.45 -9.04
C CYS A 95 13.38 10.52 -8.88
N ARG A 96 13.94 10.48 -7.66
CA ARG A 96 15.10 9.62 -7.35
C ARG A 96 14.63 8.27 -6.85
N HIS A 97 15.27 7.21 -7.33
CA HIS A 97 15.12 5.87 -6.79
C HIS A 97 16.21 5.59 -5.75
N ARG A 98 15.81 5.09 -4.58
CA ARG A 98 16.70 4.68 -3.50
C ARG A 98 16.42 3.21 -3.15
N PRO A 99 17.18 2.24 -3.67
CA PRO A 99 17.05 0.83 -3.32
C PRO A 99 17.79 0.56 -2.00
N VAL A 100 17.17 0.87 -0.85
CA VAL A 100 17.79 0.75 0.47
C VAL A 100 16.99 -0.18 1.35
N GLN A 101 17.58 -1.30 1.72
CA GLN A 101 16.96 -2.35 2.52
C GLN A 101 16.59 -1.89 3.95
N TYR A 102 17.37 -0.99 4.55
CA TYR A 102 17.20 -0.58 5.96
C TYR A 102 16.26 0.61 6.19
N LEU A 103 15.88 1.36 5.15
CA LEU A 103 14.90 2.43 5.26
C LEU A 103 13.45 1.90 5.28
N ASN A 104 13.28 0.60 5.21
CA ASN A 104 11.98 -0.06 5.18
C ASN A 104 11.41 -0.37 6.58
N ASN A 105 12.09 0.02 7.68
CA ASN A 105 11.59 -0.27 9.03
C ASN A 105 10.17 0.24 9.27
N ILE A 106 9.86 1.44 8.80
CA ILE A 106 8.50 2.02 8.90
C ILE A 106 7.51 1.17 8.10
N LEU A 107 7.91 0.80 6.89
CA LEU A 107 7.13 -0.05 5.99
C LEU A 107 6.94 -1.45 6.57
N GLU A 108 8.00 -2.07 7.09
CA GLU A 108 7.94 -3.39 7.71
C GLU A 108 7.04 -3.41 8.95
N GLN A 109 7.13 -2.40 9.81
CA GLN A 109 6.26 -2.26 10.97
C GLN A 109 4.79 -2.13 10.56
N ASP A 110 4.52 -1.32 9.55
CA ASP A 110 3.18 -1.11 9.02
C ASP A 110 2.62 -2.39 8.38
N HIS A 111 3.45 -3.11 7.62
CA HIS A 111 3.08 -4.40 7.02
C HIS A 111 2.93 -5.54 8.03
N ARG A 112 3.59 -5.48 9.18
CA ARG A 112 3.57 -6.56 10.17
C ARG A 112 2.15 -6.95 10.59
N SER A 113 1.27 -5.98 10.77
CA SER A 113 -0.12 -6.19 11.17
C SER A 113 -0.91 -6.96 10.09
N ILE A 114 -0.68 -6.65 8.83
CA ILE A 114 -1.34 -7.30 7.69
C ILE A 114 -0.71 -8.67 7.43
N LYS A 115 0.61 -8.76 7.42
CA LYS A 115 1.35 -10.03 7.28
C LYS A 115 0.92 -11.05 8.35
N LYS A 116 0.74 -10.61 9.61
CA LYS A 116 0.27 -11.48 10.70
C LYS A 116 -1.11 -12.07 10.41
N ARG A 117 -2.05 -11.26 9.92
CA ARG A 117 -3.42 -11.70 9.59
C ARG A 117 -3.45 -12.62 8.37
N ILE A 118 -2.63 -12.35 7.36
CA ILE A 118 -2.51 -13.20 6.16
C ILE A 118 -1.92 -14.56 6.53
N ARG A 119 -0.86 -14.58 7.35
CA ARG A 119 -0.24 -15.82 7.82
C ARG A 119 -1.21 -16.69 8.63
N ALA A 120 -2.05 -16.08 9.47
CA ALA A 120 -3.07 -16.80 10.24
C ALA A 120 -4.12 -17.50 9.37
N LYS A 121 -4.30 -17.07 8.11
CA LYS A 121 -5.22 -17.70 7.14
C LYS A 121 -4.64 -18.93 6.43
N GLN A 122 -3.39 -19.30 6.68
CA GLN A 122 -2.65 -20.39 6.05
C GLN A 122 -2.58 -20.29 4.51
N HIS A 123 -3.70 -20.32 3.79
CA HIS A 123 -3.77 -20.16 2.33
C HIS A 123 -5.16 -19.70 1.88
N PHE A 124 -5.24 -19.21 0.67
CA PHE A 124 -6.49 -18.89 -0.02
C PHE A 124 -6.75 -19.86 -1.16
N ARG A 125 -8.02 -20.24 -1.36
CA ARG A 125 -8.43 -21.15 -2.46
C ARG A 125 -8.39 -20.46 -3.83
N GLN A 126 -8.68 -19.15 -3.86
CA GLN A 126 -8.78 -18.37 -5.11
C GLN A 126 -8.17 -16.98 -4.93
N PHE A 127 -7.57 -16.45 -5.99
CA PHE A 127 -6.98 -15.11 -5.99
C PHE A 127 -8.02 -14.01 -5.68
N GLY A 128 -9.24 -14.13 -6.24
CA GLY A 128 -10.31 -13.17 -5.96
C GLY A 128 -10.70 -13.10 -4.48
N CYS A 129 -10.68 -14.25 -3.77
CA CYS A 129 -10.93 -14.29 -2.32
C CYS A 129 -9.78 -13.65 -1.55
N ALA A 130 -8.53 -13.95 -1.92
CA ALA A 130 -7.35 -13.32 -1.32
C ALA A 130 -7.39 -11.80 -1.49
N ARG A 131 -7.65 -11.33 -2.71
CA ARG A 131 -7.77 -9.91 -3.04
C ARG A 131 -8.81 -9.22 -2.16
N ARG A 132 -10.05 -9.72 -2.10
CA ARG A 132 -11.13 -9.12 -1.30
C ARG A 132 -10.81 -9.08 0.19
N THR A 133 -10.28 -10.18 0.73
CA THR A 133 -9.91 -10.25 2.16
C THR A 133 -8.82 -9.24 2.51
N ILE A 134 -7.79 -9.12 1.67
CA ILE A 134 -6.69 -8.19 1.92
C ILE A 134 -7.16 -6.75 1.73
N GLN A 135 -8.02 -6.48 0.75
CA GLN A 135 -8.68 -5.18 0.61
C GLN A 135 -9.42 -4.78 1.90
N GLY A 136 -10.17 -5.70 2.48
CA GLY A 136 -10.84 -5.45 3.77
C GLY A 136 -9.84 -5.16 4.89
N TYR A 137 -8.73 -5.88 4.97
CA TYR A 137 -7.69 -5.61 5.96
C TYR A 137 -7.04 -4.23 5.77
N GLU A 138 -6.79 -3.81 4.53
CA GLU A 138 -6.26 -2.48 4.23
C GLU A 138 -7.24 -1.37 4.61
N VAL A 139 -8.53 -1.54 4.32
CA VAL A 139 -9.56 -0.56 4.71
C VAL A 139 -9.60 -0.39 6.23
N ILE A 140 -9.66 -1.48 6.98
CA ILE A 140 -9.64 -1.43 8.46
C ILE A 140 -8.33 -0.82 8.97
N HIS A 141 -7.21 -1.11 8.31
CA HIS A 141 -5.91 -0.53 8.68
C HIS A 141 -5.86 0.98 8.46
N ARG A 142 -6.39 1.48 7.34
CA ARG A 142 -6.54 2.93 7.06
C ARG A 142 -7.43 3.61 8.11
N ILE A 143 -8.56 3.00 8.50
CA ILE A 143 -9.44 3.55 9.54
C ILE A 143 -8.66 3.68 10.86
N ARG A 144 -7.94 2.63 11.27
CA ARG A 144 -7.14 2.64 12.49
C ARG A 144 -6.00 3.66 12.49
N LYS A 145 -5.47 3.98 11.33
CA LYS A 145 -4.47 5.05 11.14
C LYS A 145 -5.05 6.45 11.16
N GLY A 146 -6.38 6.60 11.18
CA GLY A 146 -7.04 7.90 11.10
C GLY A 146 -6.96 8.53 9.70
N GLN A 147 -6.83 7.72 8.65
CA GLN A 147 -6.79 8.16 7.25
C GLN A 147 -8.18 8.36 6.65
N VAL A 148 -9.22 8.21 7.46
CA VAL A 148 -10.61 8.42 7.05
C VAL A 148 -11.09 9.77 7.60
N ARG A 149 -11.77 10.52 6.76
CA ARG A 149 -12.30 11.84 7.13
C ARG A 149 -13.17 11.74 8.39
N TRP A 150 -12.95 12.64 9.34
CA TRP A 150 -13.60 12.76 10.66
C TRP A 150 -13.32 11.62 11.66
N VAL A 151 -12.48 10.64 11.35
CA VAL A 151 -12.13 9.56 12.27
C VAL A 151 -10.65 9.67 12.65
N LYS A 152 -10.36 10.08 13.88
CA LYS A 152 -8.97 10.28 14.34
C LYS A 152 -8.28 8.97 14.67
N LYS A 153 -6.95 8.95 14.51
CA LYS A 153 -6.12 7.86 15.00
C LYS A 153 -6.26 7.74 16.52
N GLY A 154 -6.53 6.53 17.01
CA GLY A 154 -6.68 6.26 18.44
C GLY A 154 -8.09 6.49 19.00
N ASP A 155 -8.98 7.12 18.26
CA ASP A 155 -10.38 7.24 18.64
C ASP A 155 -11.15 5.95 18.30
N VAL A 156 -11.08 4.99 19.24
CA VAL A 156 -11.66 3.65 19.04
C VAL A 156 -13.18 3.72 18.90
N LEU A 157 -13.82 4.63 19.63
CA LEU A 157 -15.29 4.78 19.58
C LEU A 157 -15.75 5.28 18.22
N ALA A 158 -15.18 6.36 17.73
CA ALA A 158 -15.49 6.90 16.40
C ALA A 158 -15.14 5.90 15.29
N GLN A 159 -14.04 5.15 15.43
CA GLN A 159 -13.66 4.10 14.49
C GLN A 159 -14.70 2.98 14.43
N ASN A 160 -15.17 2.51 15.57
CA ASN A 160 -16.21 1.47 15.64
C ASN A 160 -17.55 1.96 15.07
N GLN A 161 -17.96 3.18 15.43
CA GLN A 161 -19.18 3.78 14.87
C GLN A 161 -19.10 3.92 13.34
N PHE A 162 -17.94 4.35 12.83
CA PHE A 162 -17.70 4.46 11.39
C PHE A 162 -17.79 3.10 10.70
N ILE A 163 -17.16 2.06 11.28
CA ILE A 163 -17.20 0.68 10.76
C ILE A 163 -18.64 0.16 10.77
N ASN A 164 -19.37 0.32 11.88
CA ASN A 164 -20.77 -0.12 11.98
C ASN A 164 -21.63 0.53 10.91
N ARG A 165 -21.45 1.85 10.68
CA ARG A 165 -22.18 2.58 9.63
C ARG A 165 -21.86 2.06 8.22
N VAL A 166 -20.57 1.82 7.92
CA VAL A 166 -20.14 1.35 6.59
C VAL A 166 -20.66 -0.05 6.30
N PHE A 167 -20.71 -0.92 7.31
CA PHE A 167 -21.17 -2.30 7.16
C PHE A 167 -22.66 -2.50 7.48
N GLY A 168 -23.40 -1.43 7.78
CA GLY A 168 -24.83 -1.53 8.13
C GLY A 168 -25.09 -2.33 9.41
N LEU A 169 -24.11 -2.38 10.33
CA LEU A 169 -24.28 -3.07 11.60
C LEU A 169 -25.06 -2.16 12.56
N ALA A 170 -26.01 -2.74 13.27
CA ALA A 170 -26.72 -2.02 14.32
C ALA A 170 -25.72 -1.51 15.38
N ALA A 171 -25.94 -0.28 15.84
CA ALA A 171 -25.15 0.32 16.92
C ALA A 171 -25.60 -0.25 18.27
#